data_f4859827f00fae16ed25b26ed0ca4f61
#
_entry.id   f4859827f00fae16ed25b26ed0ca4f61
#
_cell.length_a   1.000
_cell.length_b   1.000
_cell.length_c   1.000
_cell.angle_alpha   90.00
_cell.angle_beta   90.00
_cell.angle_gamma   90.00
#
_symmetry.space_group_name_H-M   'P 1'
#
loop_
_entity.id
_entity.type
_entity.pdbx_description
1 polymer ?
#
loop_
_entity_poly.entity_id
_entity_poly.type
_entity_poly.pdbx_seq_one_letter_code
_entity_poly.pdbx_strand_id
1 'polypeptide(L)'
;TQYKVNLLRKFFEQYKQDPSDLVFFLDDSKGIGSDEEIERYKIRRKYWESVLPSLQEATGTFLNISPSKNNSIMGATARSGVYLCCVANYDSARVEIFIDQGDYQKNRAIYKRLEQNRDAIEAAYGKSLNWVCQDDVRACKVYDEIKEVSIKNEEDRPVMSAFHIQRAK
;
A
#
# COMPACT_ATOMS: atom_id res chain seq x y z
N THR A 1 -7.40 30.83 -16.32
CA THR A 1 -7.66 30.83 -14.85
C THR A 1 -9.05 30.26 -14.56
N GLN A 2 -10.12 30.75 -15.22
CA GLN A 2 -11.49 30.27 -15.03
C GLN A 2 -11.69 28.82 -15.47
N TYR A 3 -10.99 28.37 -16.49
CA TYR A 3 -11.04 26.99 -16.99
C TYR A 3 -10.51 25.97 -15.95
N LYS A 4 -9.41 26.27 -15.28
CA LYS A 4 -8.85 25.43 -14.20
C LYS A 4 -9.80 25.32 -13.01
N VAL A 5 -10.46 26.43 -12.62
CA VAL A 5 -11.43 26.44 -11.52
C VAL A 5 -12.66 25.58 -11.84
N ASN A 6 -13.14 25.61 -13.06
CA ASN A 6 -14.28 24.79 -13.48
C ASN A 6 -13.94 23.30 -13.59
N LEU A 7 -12.71 22.96 -14.00
CA LEU A 7 -12.24 21.57 -14.04
C LEU A 7 -12.11 20.99 -12.64
N LEU A 8 -11.55 21.75 -11.69
CA LEU A 8 -11.44 21.38 -10.29
C LEU A 8 -12.82 21.20 -9.64
N ARG A 9 -13.78 22.10 -9.88
CA ARG A 9 -15.15 21.95 -9.38
C ARG A 9 -15.79 20.64 -9.83
N LYS A 10 -15.71 20.31 -11.12
CA LYS A 10 -16.25 19.04 -11.66
C LYS A 10 -15.56 17.82 -11.01
N PHE A 11 -14.27 17.90 -10.79
CA PHE A 11 -13.50 16.83 -10.13
C PHE A 11 -13.99 16.62 -8.69
N PHE A 12 -14.19 17.68 -7.91
CA PHE A 12 -14.64 17.57 -6.53
C PHE A 12 -16.11 17.13 -6.40
N GLU A 13 -16.99 17.55 -7.30
CA GLU A 13 -18.37 17.05 -7.36
C GLU A 13 -18.42 15.54 -7.63
N GLN A 14 -17.49 15.03 -8.43
CA GLN A 14 -17.45 13.61 -8.79
C GLN A 14 -16.89 12.72 -7.67
N TYR A 15 -15.96 13.21 -6.85
CA TYR A 15 -15.23 12.38 -5.87
C TYR A 15 -15.62 12.61 -4.42
N LYS A 16 -16.48 13.61 -4.08
CA LYS A 16 -16.95 13.89 -2.70
C LYS A 16 -15.84 13.77 -1.64
N GLN A 17 -14.66 14.35 -1.91
CA GLN A 17 -13.54 14.29 -1.00
C GLN A 17 -13.69 15.29 0.15
N ASP A 18 -13.08 14.96 1.31
CA ASP A 18 -13.05 15.79 2.51
C ASP A 18 -12.47 17.19 2.21
N PRO A 19 -13.11 18.28 2.69
CA PRO A 19 -12.60 19.65 2.52
C PRO A 19 -11.19 19.89 3.04
N SER A 20 -10.70 19.08 3.98
CA SER A 20 -9.30 19.15 4.48
C SER A 20 -8.27 18.78 3.41
N ASP A 21 -8.63 17.95 2.43
CA ASP A 21 -7.74 17.61 1.31
C ASP A 21 -7.64 18.76 0.28
N LEU A 22 -8.62 19.67 0.26
CA LEU A 22 -8.67 20.83 -0.64
C LEU A 22 -7.60 21.89 -0.32
N VAL A 23 -7.26 22.04 0.95
CA VAL A 23 -6.27 23.03 1.41
C VAL A 23 -4.89 22.72 0.85
N PHE A 24 -4.60 21.44 0.58
CA PHE A 24 -3.31 21.01 0.05
C PHE A 24 -3.07 21.40 -1.42
N PHE A 25 -4.14 21.64 -2.20
CA PHE A 25 -4.04 21.96 -3.63
C PHE A 25 -4.19 23.45 -3.96
N LEU A 26 -4.64 24.26 -3.01
CA LEU A 26 -4.94 25.68 -3.24
C LEU A 26 -3.93 26.63 -2.60
N ASP A 27 -3.07 26.12 -1.74
CA ASP A 27 -2.04 26.94 -1.09
C ASP A 27 -0.72 26.87 -1.88
N ASP A 28 -0.65 27.62 -2.97
CA ASP A 28 0.61 27.89 -3.70
C ASP A 28 1.63 28.66 -2.82
N SER A 29 1.25 29.08 -1.60
CA SER A 29 2.13 29.79 -0.66
C SER A 29 2.82 28.86 0.33
N LYS A 30 2.34 27.62 0.52
CA LYS A 30 3.09 26.55 1.19
C LYS A 30 3.92 25.84 0.13
N GLY A 31 5.00 26.48 -0.24
CA GLY A 31 6.01 25.93 -1.10
C GLY A 31 6.46 24.57 -0.59
N ILE A 32 6.63 23.64 -1.54
CA ILE A 32 7.62 22.57 -1.50
C ILE A 32 7.74 21.97 -0.11
N GLY A 33 7.20 20.77 0.11
CA GLY A 33 7.42 20.02 1.35
C GLY A 33 8.87 20.10 1.81
N SER A 34 9.15 19.97 3.09
CA SER A 34 10.52 20.07 3.62
C SER A 34 11.47 19.24 2.74
N ASP A 35 12.73 19.62 2.65
CA ASP A 35 13.74 18.89 1.86
C ASP A 35 13.75 17.39 2.21
N GLU A 36 13.49 17.06 3.47
CA GLU A 36 13.34 15.70 3.97
C GLU A 36 12.13 14.99 3.38
N GLU A 37 11.02 15.70 3.18
CA GLU A 37 9.79 15.13 2.61
C GLU A 37 9.96 14.86 1.12
N ILE A 38 10.60 15.76 0.40
CA ILE A 38 10.95 15.59 -1.01
C ILE A 38 11.91 14.41 -1.19
N GLU A 39 12.92 14.29 -0.35
CA GLU A 39 13.88 13.19 -0.41
C GLU A 39 13.21 11.84 -0.11
N ARG A 40 12.34 11.79 0.90
CA ARG A 40 11.54 10.61 1.22
C ARG A 40 10.69 10.14 0.04
N TYR A 41 10.07 11.07 -0.68
CA TYR A 41 9.26 10.74 -1.86
C TYR A 41 10.09 10.23 -3.03
N LYS A 42 11.28 10.80 -3.26
CA LYS A 42 12.22 10.33 -4.27
C LYS A 42 12.72 8.91 -3.97
N ILE A 43 13.11 8.63 -2.73
CA ILE A 43 13.57 7.31 -2.28
C ILE A 43 12.49 6.25 -2.55
N ARG A 44 11.25 6.49 -2.11
CA ARG A 44 10.13 5.56 -2.29
C ARG A 44 9.83 5.32 -3.76
N ARG A 45 9.73 6.38 -4.55
CA ARG A 45 9.47 6.28 -5.97
C ARG A 45 10.54 5.47 -6.69
N LYS A 46 11.82 5.78 -6.47
CA LYS A 46 12.96 5.06 -7.05
C LYS A 46 12.95 3.57 -6.65
N TYR A 47 12.61 3.27 -5.39
CA TYR A 47 12.48 1.90 -4.93
C TYR A 47 11.38 1.16 -5.70
N TRP A 48 10.17 1.71 -5.78
CA TRP A 48 9.07 1.08 -6.50
C TRP A 48 9.34 0.97 -8.01
N GLU A 49 10.02 1.92 -8.62
CA GLU A 49 10.47 1.84 -10.02
C GLU A 49 11.35 0.60 -10.27
N SER A 50 12.21 0.26 -9.32
CA SER A 50 13.12 -0.89 -9.44
C SER A 50 12.44 -2.23 -9.16
N VAL A 51 11.43 -2.27 -8.30
CA VAL A 51 10.81 -3.53 -7.81
C VAL A 51 9.59 -3.94 -8.64
N LEU A 52 8.81 -2.97 -9.12
CA LEU A 52 7.52 -3.22 -9.81
C LEU A 52 7.62 -4.18 -10.99
N PRO A 53 8.60 -4.10 -11.90
CA PRO A 53 8.68 -5.03 -13.04
C PRO A 53 8.74 -6.50 -12.59
N SER A 54 9.57 -6.80 -11.59
CA SER A 54 9.71 -8.15 -11.05
C SER A 54 8.48 -8.60 -10.25
N LEU A 55 7.80 -7.69 -9.53
CA LEU A 55 6.53 -7.99 -8.87
C LEU A 55 5.42 -8.29 -9.88
N GLN A 56 5.33 -7.54 -10.96
CA GLN A 56 4.36 -7.76 -12.03
C GLN A 56 4.56 -9.12 -12.69
N GLU A 57 5.79 -9.47 -13.01
CA GLU A 57 6.14 -10.77 -13.59
C GLU A 57 5.83 -11.92 -12.61
N ALA A 58 6.18 -11.76 -11.34
CA ALA A 58 6.03 -12.79 -10.33
C ALA A 58 4.58 -13.08 -9.94
N THR A 59 3.71 -12.07 -9.94
CA THR A 59 2.35 -12.15 -9.36
C THR A 59 1.22 -11.95 -10.36
N GLY A 60 1.47 -11.26 -11.45
CA GLY A 60 0.41 -10.80 -12.38
C GLY A 60 -0.55 -9.76 -11.77
N THR A 61 -0.33 -9.33 -10.52
CA THR A 61 -1.29 -8.54 -9.74
C THR A 61 -1.08 -7.03 -9.86
N PHE A 62 0.16 -6.55 -10.06
CA PHE A 62 0.51 -5.13 -10.05
C PHE A 62 0.58 -4.51 -11.46
N LEU A 63 -0.06 -5.10 -12.48
CA LEU A 63 0.10 -4.75 -13.89
C LEU A 63 -0.21 -3.27 -14.23
N ASN A 64 -1.15 -2.66 -13.52
CA ASN A 64 -1.57 -1.27 -13.77
C ASN A 64 -1.12 -0.31 -12.65
N ILE A 65 -0.11 -0.70 -11.87
CA ILE A 65 0.40 0.12 -10.77
C ILE A 65 1.63 0.89 -11.25
N SER A 66 1.62 2.19 -11.00
CA SER A 66 2.77 3.07 -11.24
C SER A 66 3.55 3.30 -9.95
N PRO A 67 4.88 3.54 -10.04
CA PRO A 67 5.69 3.91 -8.90
C PRO A 67 5.13 5.14 -8.20
N SER A 68 4.98 5.07 -6.88
CA SER A 68 4.36 6.13 -6.10
C SER A 68 5.31 6.69 -5.03
N LYS A 69 4.96 7.84 -4.47
CA LYS A 69 5.64 8.45 -3.32
C LYS A 69 5.26 7.82 -1.97
N ASN A 70 4.28 6.91 -1.98
CA ASN A 70 3.80 6.25 -0.77
C ASN A 70 4.77 5.14 -0.33
N ASN A 71 4.72 4.79 0.95
CA ASN A 71 5.47 3.65 1.47
C ASN A 71 4.89 2.29 1.07
N SER A 72 3.76 2.27 0.37
CA SER A 72 3.09 1.06 -0.08
C SER A 72 2.60 1.16 -1.51
N ILE A 73 2.51 0.01 -2.15
CA ILE A 73 1.80 -0.21 -3.41
C ILE A 73 0.76 -1.30 -3.20
N MET A 74 -0.39 -1.17 -3.87
CA MET A 74 -1.51 -2.10 -3.76
C MET A 74 -1.90 -2.64 -5.13
N GLY A 75 -1.89 -3.97 -5.27
CA GLY A 75 -2.40 -4.69 -6.43
C GLY A 75 -3.79 -5.25 -6.14
N ALA A 76 -4.71 -5.13 -7.08
CA ALA A 76 -6.04 -5.70 -6.96
C ALA A 76 -6.00 -7.22 -7.04
N THR A 77 -6.76 -7.90 -6.19
CA THR A 77 -7.01 -9.34 -6.29
C THR A 77 -8.31 -9.61 -7.05
N ALA A 78 -8.62 -10.88 -7.29
CA ALA A 78 -9.89 -11.27 -7.90
C ALA A 78 -11.13 -10.89 -7.03
N ARG A 79 -10.94 -10.54 -5.76
CA ARG A 79 -11.99 -10.16 -4.84
C ARG A 79 -11.98 -8.66 -4.55
N SER A 80 -13.08 -7.98 -4.85
CA SER A 80 -13.25 -6.55 -4.53
C SER A 80 -13.00 -6.28 -3.04
N GLY A 81 -12.26 -5.20 -2.74
CA GLY A 81 -11.91 -4.80 -1.38
C GLY A 81 -10.88 -5.69 -0.69
N VAL A 82 -10.24 -6.59 -1.42
CA VAL A 82 -9.09 -7.38 -0.97
C VAL A 82 -7.91 -7.09 -1.89
N TYR A 83 -6.80 -6.68 -1.32
CA TYR A 83 -5.63 -6.23 -2.06
C TYR A 83 -4.38 -6.97 -1.59
N LEU A 84 -3.49 -7.26 -2.54
CA LEU A 84 -2.12 -7.66 -2.24
C LEU A 84 -1.28 -6.38 -2.13
N CYS A 85 -0.66 -6.15 -0.98
CA CYS A 85 0.11 -4.94 -0.73
C CYS A 85 1.56 -5.26 -0.43
N CYS A 86 2.47 -4.46 -0.97
CA CYS A 86 3.86 -4.41 -0.54
C CYS A 86 4.12 -3.09 0.18
N VAL A 87 4.75 -3.15 1.35
CA VAL A 87 5.03 -1.98 2.20
C VAL A 87 6.52 -1.90 2.47
N ALA A 88 7.12 -0.73 2.25
CA ALA A 88 8.53 -0.46 2.49
C ALA A 88 8.68 0.72 3.46
N ASN A 89 9.07 0.42 4.70
CA ASN A 89 9.25 1.38 5.79
C ASN A 89 10.73 1.70 6.03
N TYR A 90 11.00 2.49 7.06
CA TYR A 90 12.34 2.83 7.52
C TYR A 90 12.92 1.84 8.55
N ASP A 91 12.15 0.83 8.92
CA ASP A 91 12.51 -0.18 9.92
C ASP A 91 12.05 -1.59 9.54
N SER A 92 11.29 -1.73 8.45
CA SER A 92 10.68 -3.00 8.05
C SER A 92 10.21 -3.02 6.60
N ALA A 93 10.01 -4.24 6.07
CA ALA A 93 9.28 -4.46 4.83
C ALA A 93 8.19 -5.52 5.06
N ARG A 94 7.01 -5.34 4.44
CA ARG A 94 5.87 -6.24 4.58
C ARG A 94 5.25 -6.60 3.23
N VAL A 95 4.73 -7.81 3.18
CA VAL A 95 3.74 -8.24 2.18
C VAL A 95 2.46 -8.58 2.92
N GLU A 96 1.34 -7.97 2.53
CA GLU A 96 0.09 -8.09 3.26
C GLU A 96 -1.10 -8.30 2.32
N ILE A 97 -2.05 -9.11 2.78
CA ILE A 97 -3.42 -9.10 2.29
C ILE A 97 -4.16 -8.04 3.09
N PHE A 98 -4.52 -6.95 2.42
CA PHE A 98 -5.25 -5.83 2.99
C PHE A 98 -6.73 -5.94 2.63
N ILE A 99 -7.61 -5.89 3.65
CA ILE A 99 -9.05 -6.11 3.50
C ILE A 99 -9.76 -4.80 3.87
N ASP A 100 -10.30 -4.10 2.86
CA ASP A 100 -11.12 -2.92 3.07
C ASP A 100 -12.14 -2.74 1.93
N GLN A 101 -13.39 -3.11 2.20
CA GLN A 101 -14.55 -2.88 1.33
C GLN A 101 -15.31 -1.60 1.67
N GLY A 102 -14.75 -0.73 2.53
CA GLY A 102 -15.45 0.45 3.02
C GLY A 102 -16.49 0.16 4.11
N ASP A 103 -16.71 -1.10 4.46
CA ASP A 103 -17.68 -1.56 5.45
C ASP A 103 -17.03 -2.43 6.52
N TYR A 104 -17.19 -2.04 7.77
CA TYR A 104 -16.59 -2.69 8.92
C TYR A 104 -17.01 -4.18 9.05
N GLN A 105 -18.30 -4.47 8.92
CA GLN A 105 -18.83 -5.82 9.11
C GLN A 105 -18.41 -6.73 7.96
N LYS A 106 -18.41 -6.23 6.74
CA LYS A 106 -17.96 -7.00 5.57
C LYS A 106 -16.48 -7.36 5.67
N ASN A 107 -15.64 -6.42 6.13
CA ASN A 107 -14.20 -6.66 6.31
C ASN A 107 -13.95 -7.77 7.32
N ARG A 108 -14.65 -7.75 8.45
CA ARG A 108 -14.55 -8.79 9.49
C ARG A 108 -15.09 -10.15 9.03
N ALA A 109 -16.15 -10.16 8.25
CA ALA A 109 -16.67 -11.41 7.70
C ALA A 109 -15.64 -12.08 6.75
N ILE A 110 -14.94 -11.29 5.93
CA ILE A 110 -13.85 -11.80 5.09
C ILE A 110 -12.69 -12.29 5.94
N TYR A 111 -12.25 -11.48 6.90
CA TYR A 111 -11.14 -11.84 7.80
C TYR A 111 -11.42 -13.13 8.56
N LYS A 112 -12.59 -13.27 9.21
CA LYS A 112 -12.99 -14.47 9.93
C LYS A 112 -12.99 -15.72 9.04
N ARG A 113 -13.41 -15.58 7.78
CA ARG A 113 -13.38 -16.71 6.84
C ARG A 113 -11.96 -17.14 6.48
N LEU A 114 -11.02 -16.20 6.38
CA LEU A 114 -9.60 -16.52 6.21
C LEU A 114 -9.03 -17.14 7.49
N GLU A 115 -9.34 -16.58 8.65
CA GLU A 115 -8.88 -17.06 9.96
C GLU A 115 -9.32 -18.49 10.26
N GLN A 116 -10.53 -18.88 9.87
CA GLN A 116 -11.01 -20.27 9.96
C GLN A 116 -10.13 -21.28 9.18
N ASN A 117 -9.39 -20.82 8.19
CA ASN A 117 -8.47 -21.62 7.39
C ASN A 117 -7.00 -21.29 7.67
N ARG A 118 -6.71 -20.66 8.81
CA ARG A 118 -5.38 -20.15 9.17
C ARG A 118 -4.30 -21.20 9.02
N ASP A 119 -4.49 -22.38 9.61
CA ASP A 119 -3.47 -23.44 9.61
C ASP A 119 -3.13 -23.89 8.18
N ALA A 120 -4.15 -24.04 7.32
CA ALA A 120 -3.94 -24.41 5.92
C ALA A 120 -3.25 -23.28 5.13
N ILE A 121 -3.59 -22.02 5.40
CA ILE A 121 -2.97 -20.84 4.76
C ILE A 121 -1.49 -20.74 5.18
N GLU A 122 -1.19 -20.83 6.49
CA GLU A 122 0.17 -20.75 7.00
C GLU A 122 1.03 -21.95 6.56
N ALA A 123 0.44 -23.15 6.48
CA ALA A 123 1.13 -24.32 5.94
C ALA A 123 1.49 -24.15 4.44
N ALA A 124 0.56 -23.63 3.63
CA ALA A 124 0.81 -23.36 2.22
C ALA A 124 1.82 -22.23 2.02
N TYR A 125 1.79 -21.19 2.88
CA TYR A 125 2.71 -20.08 2.87
C TYR A 125 4.13 -20.45 3.35
N GLY A 126 4.22 -21.50 4.17
CA GLY A 126 5.47 -22.04 4.71
C GLY A 126 5.95 -21.40 6.00
N LYS A 127 5.16 -20.54 6.63
CA LYS A 127 5.44 -19.94 7.96
C LYS A 127 4.19 -19.31 8.57
N SER A 128 4.23 -19.01 9.87
CA SER A 128 3.21 -18.25 10.56
C SER A 128 3.14 -16.81 10.06
N LEU A 129 1.93 -16.28 10.00
CA LEU A 129 1.61 -14.93 9.56
C LEU A 129 1.12 -14.06 10.74
N ASN A 130 1.16 -12.76 10.56
CA ASN A 130 0.56 -11.81 11.49
C ASN A 130 -0.89 -11.55 11.09
N TRP A 131 -1.83 -11.82 11.98
CA TRP A 131 -3.26 -11.66 11.79
C TRP A 131 -3.77 -10.48 12.60
N VAL A 132 -4.27 -9.43 11.95
CA VAL A 132 -4.67 -8.18 12.61
C VAL A 132 -6.04 -7.72 12.11
N CYS A 133 -6.99 -7.62 13.06
CA CYS A 133 -8.32 -7.08 12.83
C CYS A 133 -8.82 -6.44 14.13
N GLN A 134 -8.39 -5.21 14.40
CA GLN A 134 -8.68 -4.45 15.63
C GLN A 134 -10.09 -3.87 15.61
N ASP A 135 -10.73 -3.80 16.78
CA ASP A 135 -12.13 -3.37 16.89
C ASP A 135 -12.37 -1.89 16.59
N ASP A 136 -11.34 -1.06 16.74
CA ASP A 136 -11.36 0.38 16.46
C ASP A 136 -10.94 0.74 15.03
N VAL A 137 -10.46 -0.25 14.24
CA VAL A 137 -9.97 -0.06 12.87
C VAL A 137 -10.89 -0.75 11.87
N ARG A 138 -11.36 -0.02 10.85
CA ARG A 138 -12.25 -0.58 9.83
C ARG A 138 -11.61 -1.72 9.03
N ALA A 139 -10.37 -1.54 8.58
CA ALA A 139 -9.66 -2.52 7.76
C ALA A 139 -9.07 -3.66 8.59
N CYS A 140 -8.97 -4.84 8.00
CA CYS A 140 -8.24 -5.98 8.54
C CYS A 140 -7.07 -6.34 7.63
N LYS A 141 -6.06 -7.03 8.16
CA LYS A 141 -4.90 -7.46 7.37
C LYS A 141 -4.29 -8.75 7.88
N VAL A 142 -3.68 -9.48 6.96
CA VAL A 142 -2.83 -10.65 7.24
C VAL A 142 -1.50 -10.41 6.53
N TYR A 143 -0.37 -10.51 7.24
CA TYR A 143 0.90 -10.12 6.66
C TYR A 143 2.10 -10.91 7.15
N ASP A 144 3.13 -10.97 6.29
CA ASP A 144 4.50 -11.33 6.62
C ASP A 144 5.37 -10.09 6.68
N GLU A 145 6.39 -10.09 7.53
CA GLU A 145 7.26 -8.95 7.77
C GLU A 145 8.71 -9.38 7.98
N ILE A 146 9.63 -8.59 7.45
CA ILE A 146 11.03 -8.56 7.88
C ILE A 146 11.31 -7.23 8.57
N LYS A 147 12.09 -7.27 9.64
CA LYS A 147 12.50 -6.13 10.47
C LYS A 147 13.96 -5.81 10.29
N GLU A 148 14.38 -4.67 10.85
CA GLU A 148 15.77 -4.21 10.82
C GLU A 148 16.31 -3.98 9.40
N VAL A 149 15.41 -3.60 8.47
CA VAL A 149 15.71 -3.16 7.11
C VAL A 149 15.05 -1.83 6.84
N SER A 150 15.73 -0.94 6.14
CA SER A 150 15.24 0.40 5.86
C SER A 150 15.30 0.74 4.37
N ILE A 151 14.18 1.22 3.83
CA ILE A 151 14.17 1.74 2.45
C ILE A 151 15.14 2.93 2.27
N LYS A 152 15.50 3.62 3.36
CA LYS A 152 16.46 4.73 3.37
C LYS A 152 17.87 4.24 3.07
N ASN A 153 18.23 3.03 3.54
CA ASN A 153 19.53 2.43 3.32
C ASN A 153 19.59 1.74 1.95
N GLU A 154 20.54 2.13 1.12
CA GLU A 154 20.69 1.52 -0.21
C GLU A 154 21.06 0.04 -0.14
N GLU A 155 21.81 -0.37 0.87
CA GLU A 155 22.24 -1.75 1.09
C GLU A 155 21.09 -2.68 1.50
N ASP A 156 20.03 -2.17 2.15
CA ASP A 156 18.86 -2.95 2.56
C ASP A 156 17.85 -3.16 1.43
N ARG A 157 17.82 -2.27 0.44
CA ARG A 157 16.83 -2.31 -0.66
C ARG A 157 16.83 -3.60 -1.46
N PRO A 158 17.97 -4.24 -1.79
CA PRO A 158 17.97 -5.54 -2.44
C PRO A 158 17.30 -6.64 -1.60
N VAL A 159 17.54 -6.66 -0.29
CA VAL A 159 16.91 -7.61 0.65
C VAL A 159 15.40 -7.39 0.72
N MET A 160 14.97 -6.13 0.86
CA MET A 160 13.55 -5.76 0.85
C MET A 160 12.87 -6.14 -0.47
N SER A 161 13.53 -5.90 -1.60
CA SER A 161 13.03 -6.24 -2.93
C SER A 161 12.87 -7.75 -3.11
N ALA A 162 13.88 -8.53 -2.75
CA ALA A 162 13.84 -9.99 -2.81
C ALA A 162 12.72 -10.55 -1.92
N PHE A 163 12.55 -10.00 -0.71
CA PHE A 163 11.45 -10.36 0.19
C PHE A 163 10.08 -10.08 -0.44
N HIS A 164 9.85 -8.88 -0.98
CA HIS A 164 8.59 -8.53 -1.63
C HIS A 164 8.27 -9.47 -2.80
N ILE A 165 9.23 -9.72 -3.70
CA ILE A 165 9.04 -10.58 -4.87
C ILE A 165 8.76 -12.03 -4.47
N GLN A 166 9.53 -12.56 -3.49
CA GLN A 166 9.40 -13.93 -3.05
C GLN A 166 8.09 -14.19 -2.28
N ARG A 167 7.67 -13.23 -1.47
CA ARG A 167 6.53 -13.39 -0.56
C ARG A 167 5.19 -12.96 -1.15
N ALA A 168 5.20 -12.22 -2.25
CA ALA A 168 3.99 -11.83 -2.96
C ALA A 168 3.50 -12.89 -3.96
N LYS A 169 4.28 -13.91 -4.25
CA LYS A 169 3.90 -15.06 -5.10
C LYS A 169 2.87 -15.93 -4.39
#